data_da2d907e9dfabd1d811554323c274d9c
#
_entry.id   da2d907e9dfabd1d811554323c274d9c
#
_cell.length_a   1.000
_cell.length_b   1.000
_cell.length_c   1.000
_cell.angle_alpha   90.00
_cell.angle_beta   90.00
_cell.angle_gamma   90.00
#
_symmetry.space_group_name_H-M   'P 1'
#
loop_
_entity.id
_entity.type
_entity.pdbx_description
1 polymer ?
#
loop_
_entity_poly.entity_id
_entity_poly.type
_entity_poly.pdbx_seq_one_letter_code
_entity_poly.pdbx_strand_id
1 'polypeptide(L)'
;MHNVIHNPPLENAPREYPGVLLMAVLCFVVQVAFGAPGERVSQGKSLATERSKGNCLACHMIEDGVLPGNLGPPLVVMKARFPDREALKTQICDASTRNPDSRMPPFCRHRILTEEEVELIIDYLYTL
;
A
#
# COMPACT_ATOMS: atom_id res chain seq x y z
N MET A 1 33.76 -49.17 51.05
CA MET A 1 34.01 -47.79 50.53
C MET A 1 32.90 -47.41 49.60
N HIS A 2 31.84 -46.71 50.07
CA HIS A 2 30.71 -46.28 49.24
C HIS A 2 30.96 -44.85 48.82
N ASN A 3 31.11 -44.64 47.54
CA ASN A 3 31.23 -43.30 46.91
C ASN A 3 29.82 -42.75 46.69
N VAL A 4 29.40 -41.75 47.51
CA VAL A 4 28.14 -41.03 47.31
C VAL A 4 28.39 -39.92 46.30
N ILE A 5 27.85 -40.05 45.11
CA ILE A 5 27.85 -38.99 44.08
C ILE A 5 26.81 -37.96 44.49
N HIS A 6 27.27 -36.77 44.88
CA HIS A 6 26.42 -35.63 45.19
C HIS A 6 26.11 -34.87 43.91
N ASN A 7 24.89 -35.03 43.42
CA ASN A 7 24.40 -34.19 42.29
C ASN A 7 23.95 -32.84 42.84
N PRO A 8 24.44 -31.70 42.30
CA PRO A 8 23.92 -30.39 42.68
C PRO A 8 22.51 -30.18 42.07
N PRO A 9 21.62 -29.46 42.74
CA PRO A 9 20.29 -29.17 42.25
C PRO A 9 20.36 -28.29 40.99
N LEU A 10 19.62 -28.68 39.93
CA LEU A 10 19.41 -27.90 38.75
C LEU A 10 18.43 -26.74 39.04
N GLU A 11 18.98 -25.65 39.57
CA GLU A 11 18.23 -24.41 39.85
C GLU A 11 18.45 -23.41 38.72
N ASN A 12 17.91 -23.72 37.55
CA ASN A 12 17.76 -22.76 36.42
C ASN A 12 16.35 -22.88 35.86
N ALA A 13 15.35 -22.51 36.65
CA ALA A 13 14.04 -22.20 36.13
C ALA A 13 14.14 -20.88 35.34
N PRO A 14 13.66 -20.81 34.09
CA PRO A 14 13.65 -19.55 33.33
C PRO A 14 12.78 -18.53 34.09
N ARG A 15 13.41 -17.40 34.42
CA ARG A 15 12.75 -16.30 35.12
C ARG A 15 11.79 -15.68 34.13
N GLU A 16 10.52 -16.01 34.24
CA GLU A 16 9.45 -15.42 33.47
C GLU A 16 9.40 -13.91 33.73
N TYR A 17 9.77 -13.12 32.73
CA TYR A 17 9.65 -11.66 32.76
C TYR A 17 8.30 -11.24 32.13
N PRO A 18 7.23 -11.01 32.94
CA PRO A 18 5.91 -10.67 32.40
C PRO A 18 5.91 -9.39 31.57
N GLY A 19 6.87 -8.49 31.80
CA GLY A 19 7.03 -7.26 31.05
C GLY A 19 7.52 -7.46 29.61
N VAL A 20 8.32 -8.50 29.36
CA VAL A 20 8.84 -8.79 28.00
C VAL A 20 7.73 -9.36 27.12
N LEU A 21 6.83 -10.18 27.69
CA LEU A 21 5.67 -10.73 26.97
C LEU A 21 4.67 -9.63 26.62
N LEU A 22 4.43 -8.67 27.52
CA LEU A 22 3.53 -7.54 27.29
C LEU A 22 4.06 -6.61 26.20
N MET A 23 5.38 -6.34 26.15
CA MET A 23 6.01 -5.53 25.10
C MET A 23 5.98 -6.23 23.74
N ALA A 24 6.19 -7.55 23.70
CA ALA A 24 6.13 -8.30 22.43
C ALA A 24 4.72 -8.31 21.84
N VAL A 25 3.67 -8.43 22.67
CA VAL A 25 2.27 -8.37 22.23
C VAL A 25 1.92 -6.96 21.75
N LEU A 26 2.40 -5.90 22.43
CA LEU A 26 2.14 -4.52 22.04
C LEU A 26 2.83 -4.17 20.70
N CYS A 27 4.04 -4.65 20.43
CA CYS A 27 4.72 -4.51 19.14
C CYS A 27 3.98 -5.23 18.00
N PHE A 28 3.37 -6.41 18.29
CA PHE A 28 2.67 -7.18 17.27
C PHE A 28 1.34 -6.52 16.84
N VAL A 29 0.64 -5.89 17.79
CA VAL A 29 -0.64 -5.20 17.51
C VAL A 29 -0.45 -3.94 16.69
N VAL A 30 0.68 -3.23 16.84
CA VAL A 30 0.96 -2.00 16.06
C VAL A 30 1.27 -2.31 14.59
N GLN A 31 1.80 -3.48 14.27
CA GLN A 31 2.12 -3.85 12.87
C GLN A 31 0.89 -4.22 12.04
N VAL A 32 -0.22 -4.59 12.66
CA VAL A 32 -1.47 -4.92 11.93
C VAL A 32 -2.21 -3.67 11.42
N ALA A 33 -1.90 -2.48 11.96
CA ALA A 33 -2.56 -1.23 11.57
C ALA A 33 -2.01 -0.60 10.28
N PHE A 34 -0.81 -0.99 9.84
CA PHE A 34 -0.24 -0.60 8.55
C PHE A 34 -0.24 -1.82 7.64
N GLY A 35 -1.23 -1.94 6.75
CA GLY A 35 -1.31 -3.03 5.79
C GLY A 35 0.05 -3.31 5.12
N ALA A 36 0.39 -4.58 4.92
CA ALA A 36 1.64 -4.97 4.27
C ALA A 36 1.77 -4.23 2.92
N PRO A 37 2.98 -3.82 2.50
CA PRO A 37 3.18 -3.08 1.23
C PRO A 37 2.50 -3.74 0.02
N GLY A 38 2.51 -5.07 -0.06
CA GLY A 38 1.84 -5.83 -1.12
C GLY A 38 0.32 -5.74 -1.09
N GLU A 39 -0.29 -5.62 0.09
CA GLU A 39 -1.73 -5.45 0.24
C GLU A 39 -2.18 -4.07 -0.25
N ARG A 40 -1.45 -3.02 0.06
CA ARG A 40 -1.74 -1.66 -0.44
C ARG A 40 -1.69 -1.59 -1.96
N VAL A 41 -0.68 -2.20 -2.59
CA VAL A 41 -0.55 -2.30 -4.04
C VAL A 41 -1.75 -3.06 -4.65
N SER A 42 -2.15 -4.18 -4.05
CA SER A 42 -3.31 -4.97 -4.49
C SER A 42 -4.61 -4.17 -4.40
N GLN A 43 -4.83 -3.46 -3.30
CA GLN A 43 -5.98 -2.58 -3.12
C GLN A 43 -5.98 -1.44 -4.15
N GLY A 44 -4.82 -0.82 -4.37
CA GLY A 44 -4.65 0.23 -5.37
C GLY A 44 -4.96 -0.26 -6.79
N LYS A 45 -4.51 -1.47 -7.15
CA LYS A 45 -4.84 -2.11 -8.44
C LYS A 45 -6.34 -2.30 -8.59
N SER A 46 -7.01 -2.82 -7.56
CA SER A 46 -8.46 -3.01 -7.57
C SER A 46 -9.19 -1.68 -7.77
N LEU A 47 -8.84 -0.65 -7.00
CA LEU A 47 -9.42 0.70 -7.13
C LEU A 47 -9.19 1.31 -8.52
N ALA A 48 -8.00 1.15 -9.10
CA ALA A 48 -7.66 1.66 -10.41
C ALA A 48 -8.45 0.98 -11.54
N THR A 49 -8.81 -0.29 -11.38
CA THR A 49 -9.50 -1.07 -12.42
C THR A 49 -11.01 -1.15 -12.24
N GLU A 50 -11.52 -0.89 -11.04
CA GLU A 50 -12.95 -0.94 -10.75
C GLU A 50 -13.72 0.16 -11.48
N ARG A 51 -14.78 -0.24 -12.20
CA ARG A 51 -15.59 0.67 -13.03
C ARG A 51 -16.32 1.75 -12.24
N SER A 52 -16.68 1.50 -11.01
CA SER A 52 -17.36 2.44 -10.12
C SER A 52 -16.39 3.37 -9.38
N LYS A 53 -15.08 3.18 -9.55
CA LYS A 53 -14.00 3.91 -8.88
C LYS A 53 -13.08 4.57 -9.91
N GLY A 54 -11.81 4.20 -9.92
CA GLY A 54 -10.82 4.81 -10.81
C GLY A 54 -11.09 4.59 -12.29
N ASN A 55 -11.46 3.35 -12.65
CA ASN A 55 -11.72 2.93 -14.03
C ASN A 55 -10.64 3.41 -15.03
N CYS A 56 -9.38 3.40 -14.59
CA CYS A 56 -8.25 3.97 -15.33
C CYS A 56 -8.07 3.30 -16.71
N LEU A 57 -8.42 2.00 -16.80
CA LEU A 57 -8.38 1.23 -18.05
C LEU A 57 -9.32 1.78 -19.13
N ALA A 58 -10.38 2.52 -18.78
CA ALA A 58 -11.26 3.10 -19.77
C ALA A 58 -10.54 4.11 -20.69
N CYS A 59 -9.46 4.71 -20.21
CA CYS A 59 -8.71 5.74 -20.93
C CYS A 59 -7.23 5.42 -21.11
N HIS A 60 -6.61 4.66 -20.18
CA HIS A 60 -5.19 4.41 -20.15
C HIS A 60 -4.84 2.95 -20.45
N MET A 61 -3.75 2.75 -21.17
CA MET A 61 -3.13 1.43 -21.27
C MET A 61 -2.36 1.14 -19.99
N ILE A 62 -2.61 -0.04 -19.41
CA ILE A 62 -1.87 -0.64 -18.30
C ILE A 62 -1.47 -2.03 -18.75
N GLU A 63 -0.24 -2.48 -18.45
CA GLU A 63 0.35 -3.72 -18.99
C GLU A 63 -0.54 -4.96 -18.77
N ASP A 64 -1.14 -5.09 -17.60
CA ASP A 64 -2.04 -6.21 -17.24
C ASP A 64 -3.52 -5.96 -17.60
N GLY A 65 -3.82 -4.88 -18.30
CA GLY A 65 -5.19 -4.46 -18.57
C GLY A 65 -5.82 -5.20 -19.75
N VAL A 66 -7.08 -5.60 -19.60
CA VAL A 66 -7.87 -6.19 -20.68
C VAL A 66 -8.65 -5.09 -21.40
N LEU A 67 -8.47 -4.95 -22.72
CA LEU A 67 -9.13 -3.97 -23.58
C LEU A 67 -8.95 -2.52 -23.06
N PRO A 68 -7.71 -2.03 -22.90
CA PRO A 68 -7.44 -0.69 -22.42
C PRO A 68 -7.87 0.37 -23.46
N GLY A 69 -8.29 1.53 -22.92
CA GLY A 69 -8.53 2.71 -23.75
C GLY A 69 -7.22 3.36 -24.22
N ASN A 70 -7.36 4.35 -25.11
CA ASN A 70 -6.25 5.09 -25.72
C ASN A 70 -6.41 6.62 -25.65
N LEU A 71 -7.33 7.10 -24.82
CA LEU A 71 -7.57 8.54 -24.63
C LEU A 71 -6.48 9.19 -23.77
N GLY A 72 -5.91 8.44 -22.84
CA GLY A 72 -4.81 8.88 -21.99
C GLY A 72 -3.50 8.19 -22.36
N PRO A 73 -2.36 8.75 -21.92
CA PRO A 73 -1.06 8.12 -22.14
C PRO A 73 -0.96 6.79 -21.40
N PRO A 74 -0.13 5.83 -21.87
CA PRO A 74 0.15 4.60 -21.15
C PRO A 74 0.64 4.88 -19.72
N LEU A 75 0.17 4.09 -18.75
CA LEU A 75 0.63 4.15 -17.36
C LEU A 75 1.82 3.19 -17.21
N VAL A 76 2.99 3.65 -17.58
CA VAL A 76 4.26 2.91 -17.53
C VAL A 76 5.35 3.82 -16.94
N VAL A 77 6.33 3.21 -16.26
CA VAL A 77 7.46 3.88 -15.59
C VAL A 77 7.02 5.10 -14.76
N MET A 78 5.90 4.92 -14.06
CA MET A 78 5.19 6.03 -13.43
C MET A 78 6.04 6.75 -12.38
N LYS A 79 6.85 6.00 -11.62
CA LYS A 79 7.73 6.60 -10.61
C LYS A 79 8.83 7.49 -11.23
N ALA A 80 9.30 7.16 -12.41
CA ALA A 80 10.28 7.99 -13.12
C ALA A 80 9.63 9.24 -13.74
N ARG A 81 8.39 9.12 -14.23
CA ARG A 81 7.64 10.24 -14.82
C ARG A 81 7.10 11.21 -13.76
N PHE A 82 6.77 10.71 -12.59
CA PHE A 82 6.27 11.45 -11.43
C PHE A 82 7.07 11.08 -10.19
N PRO A 83 8.32 11.52 -10.06
CA PRO A 83 9.13 11.25 -8.88
C PRO A 83 8.54 11.89 -7.62
N ASP A 84 7.85 13.02 -7.77
CA ASP A 84 7.10 13.67 -6.70
C ASP A 84 5.69 13.06 -6.60
N ARG A 85 5.43 12.43 -5.46
CA ARG A 85 4.16 11.77 -5.15
C ARG A 85 2.99 12.74 -5.12
N GLU A 86 3.19 13.95 -4.57
CA GLU A 86 2.14 14.96 -4.50
C GLU A 86 1.77 15.49 -5.89
N ALA A 87 2.72 15.58 -6.80
CA ALA A 87 2.44 15.94 -8.19
C ALA A 87 1.56 14.88 -8.88
N LEU A 88 1.79 13.59 -8.63
CA LEU A 88 0.93 12.51 -9.14
C LEU A 88 -0.44 12.51 -8.48
N LYS A 89 -0.50 12.73 -7.16
CA LYS A 89 -1.76 12.87 -6.42
C LYS A 89 -2.60 14.00 -6.99
N THR A 90 -2.02 15.18 -7.17
CA THR A 90 -2.69 16.33 -7.80
C THR A 90 -3.19 15.99 -9.20
N GLN A 91 -2.38 15.30 -10.01
CA GLN A 91 -2.78 14.89 -11.37
C GLN A 91 -3.97 13.95 -11.36
N ILE A 92 -4.08 13.04 -10.40
CA ILE A 92 -5.23 12.13 -10.28
C ILE A 92 -6.43 12.85 -9.69
N CYS A 93 -6.24 13.61 -8.62
CA CYS A 93 -7.32 14.31 -7.95
C CYS A 93 -8.03 15.32 -8.85
N ASP A 94 -7.28 16.13 -9.61
CA ASP A 94 -7.81 17.09 -10.57
C ASP A 94 -6.77 17.47 -11.62
N ALA A 95 -6.75 16.74 -12.72
CA ALA A 95 -5.85 16.98 -13.83
C ALA A 95 -6.06 18.37 -14.50
N SER A 96 -7.24 18.98 -14.34
CA SER A 96 -7.54 20.28 -14.92
C SER A 96 -6.75 21.43 -14.32
N THR A 97 -6.18 21.24 -13.12
CA THR A 97 -5.28 22.22 -12.48
C THR A 97 -3.99 22.41 -13.27
N ARG A 98 -3.54 21.39 -13.99
CA ARG A 98 -2.33 21.44 -14.85
C ARG A 98 -2.64 21.57 -16.32
N ASN A 99 -3.75 21.01 -16.77
CA ASN A 99 -4.23 21.11 -18.14
C ASN A 99 -5.75 21.34 -18.13
N PRO A 100 -6.23 22.58 -18.34
CA PRO A 100 -7.66 22.90 -18.35
C PRO A 100 -8.49 22.10 -19.36
N ASP A 101 -7.87 21.62 -20.45
CA ASP A 101 -8.51 20.82 -21.48
C ASP A 101 -8.48 19.31 -21.19
N SER A 102 -8.03 18.92 -19.98
CA SER A 102 -7.96 17.52 -19.59
C SER A 102 -9.34 16.86 -19.60
N ARG A 103 -9.42 15.68 -20.22
CA ARG A 103 -10.62 14.82 -20.19
C ARG A 103 -10.59 13.82 -19.01
N MET A 104 -9.51 13.77 -18.26
CA MET A 104 -9.42 12.96 -17.06
C MET A 104 -10.40 13.50 -16.01
N PRO A 105 -11.25 12.66 -15.42
CA PRO A 105 -12.19 13.12 -14.40
C PRO A 105 -11.47 13.71 -13.19
N PRO A 106 -11.98 14.78 -12.56
CA PRO A 106 -11.44 15.33 -11.34
C PRO A 106 -11.89 14.47 -10.13
N PHE A 107 -11.24 13.32 -9.94
CA PHE A 107 -11.67 12.25 -9.06
C PHE A 107 -11.96 12.67 -7.63
N CYS A 108 -11.10 13.50 -7.03
CA CYS A 108 -11.30 13.98 -5.65
C CYS A 108 -12.40 15.05 -5.58
N ARG A 109 -12.40 16.01 -6.52
CA ARG A 109 -13.39 17.07 -6.53
C ARG A 109 -14.81 16.53 -6.72
N HIS A 110 -14.99 15.50 -7.54
CA HIS A 110 -16.28 14.84 -7.75
C HIS A 110 -16.55 13.71 -6.75
N ARG A 111 -15.66 13.50 -5.76
CA ARG A 111 -15.80 12.45 -4.74
C ARG A 111 -15.95 11.04 -5.32
N ILE A 112 -15.38 10.79 -6.48
CA ILE A 112 -15.31 9.44 -7.08
C ILE A 112 -14.30 8.59 -6.30
N LEU A 113 -13.19 9.22 -5.90
CA LEU A 113 -12.15 8.64 -5.05
C LEU A 113 -11.93 9.55 -3.83
N THR A 114 -11.64 8.94 -2.69
CA THR A 114 -11.08 9.66 -1.54
C THR A 114 -9.58 9.88 -1.74
N GLU A 115 -8.99 10.76 -0.96
CA GLU A 115 -7.53 10.98 -1.00
C GLU A 115 -6.76 9.72 -0.59
N GLU A 116 -7.27 8.95 0.37
CA GLU A 116 -6.69 7.68 0.80
C GLU A 116 -6.73 6.64 -0.32
N GLU A 117 -7.84 6.55 -1.07
CA GLU A 117 -7.95 5.68 -2.23
C GLU A 117 -6.96 6.09 -3.34
N VAL A 118 -6.75 7.39 -3.54
CA VAL A 118 -5.73 7.90 -4.46
C VAL A 118 -4.32 7.50 -4.02
N GLU A 119 -4.01 7.57 -2.72
CA GLU A 119 -2.72 7.11 -2.19
C GLU A 119 -2.46 5.62 -2.47
N LEU A 120 -3.49 4.78 -2.33
CA LEU A 120 -3.40 3.35 -2.67
C LEU A 120 -3.19 3.15 -4.17
N ILE A 121 -3.89 3.90 -5.00
CA ILE A 121 -3.70 3.87 -6.47
C ILE A 121 -2.28 4.28 -6.83
N ILE A 122 -1.70 5.30 -6.19
CA ILE A 122 -0.32 5.72 -6.44
C ILE A 122 0.68 4.62 -6.06
N ASP A 123 0.45 3.90 -4.94
CA ASP A 123 1.29 2.77 -4.56
C ASP A 123 1.31 1.70 -5.66
N TYR A 124 0.17 1.41 -6.25
CA TYR A 124 0.08 0.50 -7.41
C TYR A 124 0.77 1.09 -8.65
N LEU A 125 0.48 2.34 -9.02
CA LEU A 125 1.06 2.97 -10.21
C LEU A 125 2.59 3.03 -10.16
N TYR A 126 3.18 3.11 -8.97
CA TYR A 126 4.63 3.12 -8.81
C TYR A 126 5.28 1.74 -8.99
N THR A 127 4.49 0.69 -9.20
CA THR A 127 4.99 -0.64 -9.60
C THR A 127 5.03 -0.84 -11.12
N LEU A 128 4.45 0.08 -11.89
CA LEU A 128 4.35 0.03 -13.34
C LEU A 128 5.55 0.68 -14.04
#